data_2d4ec449fd88124bc0e1e94fbff27d25
#
_entry.id   2d4ec449fd88124bc0e1e94fbff27d25
#
_cell.length_a   1.000
_cell.length_b   1.000
_cell.length_c   1.000
_cell.angle_alpha   90.00
_cell.angle_beta   90.00
_cell.angle_gamma   90.00
#
_symmetry.space_group_name_H-M   'P 1'
#
loop_
_entity.id
_entity.type
_entity.pdbx_description
1 polymer ?
#
loop_
_entity_poly.entity_id
_entity_poly.type
_entity_poly.pdbx_seq_one_letter_code
_entity_poly.pdbx_strand_id
1 'polypeptide(L)'
;MIKRAIPIAISLTCTALFGTCPIGAQTPAASPAKAAEVAITDVGALAWLDGCWTGTVNQRDFREQWSPLRGGVLLGVGSTVFQAKLQSYEFLRIEPRVDGVYYVAIPSGQKEGAFKLISITTDDKDTIFTFSNPAHDFPQRIIYRRATEGWLYATIEGKLAGEDRQVIYPMRHIDCGSGALLTK
;
A
#
# COMPACT_ATOMS: atom_id res chain seq x y z
N MET A 1 45.15 36.66 22.64
CA MET A 1 46.47 36.04 22.90
C MET A 1 46.61 34.82 21.99
N ILE A 2 47.55 34.97 21.04
CA ILE A 2 47.82 34.02 19.96
C ILE A 2 48.86 33.02 20.46
N LYS A 3 48.62 31.69 20.30
CA LYS A 3 49.74 30.72 20.29
C LYS A 3 49.60 29.80 19.10
N ARG A 4 50.51 30.03 18.14
CA ARG A 4 50.82 29.17 17.01
C ARG A 4 51.63 27.96 17.52
N ALA A 5 51.33 26.76 16.99
CA ALA A 5 52.20 25.59 17.07
C ALA A 5 52.56 25.13 15.66
N ILE A 6 53.86 24.85 15.48
CA ILE A 6 54.61 24.58 14.26
C ILE A 6 54.48 23.09 13.88
N PRO A 7 54.43 22.71 12.60
CA PRO A 7 54.42 21.30 12.20
C PRO A 7 55.85 20.73 12.08
N ILE A 8 56.04 19.54 12.59
CA ILE A 8 57.24 18.72 12.40
C ILE A 8 57.03 17.84 11.17
N ALA A 9 57.85 18.08 10.14
CA ALA A 9 57.93 17.23 8.96
C ALA A 9 58.88 16.07 9.23
N ILE A 10 58.38 14.84 9.13
CA ILE A 10 59.20 13.62 9.08
C ILE A 10 59.18 13.10 7.65
N SER A 11 60.34 13.23 7.00
CA SER A 11 60.63 12.66 5.69
C SER A 11 60.97 11.19 5.84
N LEU A 12 60.18 10.31 5.22
CA LEU A 12 60.52 8.89 5.13
C LEU A 12 60.70 8.52 3.65
N THR A 13 61.94 8.33 3.28
CA THR A 13 62.36 7.82 1.95
C THR A 13 62.05 6.33 1.89
N CYS A 14 61.13 5.94 1.04
CA CYS A 14 60.86 4.55 0.76
C CYS A 14 61.30 4.18 -0.65
N THR A 15 62.26 3.27 -0.72
CA THR A 15 62.92 2.73 -1.92
C THR A 15 61.93 1.92 -2.75
N ALA A 16 61.79 2.24 -4.03
CA ALA A 16 60.91 1.53 -4.96
C ALA A 16 61.50 0.19 -5.39
N LEU A 17 60.83 -0.88 -5.02
CA LEU A 17 61.01 -2.22 -5.63
C LEU A 17 59.87 -2.40 -6.66
N PHE A 18 60.26 -2.47 -7.95
CA PHE A 18 59.34 -2.77 -9.05
C PHE A 18 58.92 -4.24 -8.99
N GLY A 19 57.77 -4.52 -8.38
CA GLY A 19 57.07 -5.81 -8.52
C GLY A 19 55.98 -5.68 -9.54
N THR A 20 56.08 -6.39 -10.66
CA THR A 20 55.02 -6.49 -11.66
C THR A 20 53.88 -7.34 -11.10
N CYS A 21 52.78 -6.67 -10.69
CA CYS A 21 51.51 -7.36 -10.40
C CYS A 21 50.78 -7.71 -11.70
N PRO A 22 50.29 -8.93 -11.89
CA PRO A 22 49.41 -9.23 -13.03
C PRO A 22 48.06 -8.48 -12.84
N ILE A 23 47.68 -7.74 -13.87
CA ILE A 23 46.37 -7.09 -13.95
C ILE A 23 45.33 -8.22 -14.09
N GLY A 24 44.70 -8.62 -12.98
CA GLY A 24 43.52 -9.48 -13.00
C GLY A 24 42.36 -8.70 -13.64
N ALA A 25 41.90 -9.15 -14.80
CA ALA A 25 40.68 -8.63 -15.42
C ALA A 25 39.49 -8.88 -14.48
N GLN A 26 38.98 -7.85 -13.81
CA GLN A 26 37.76 -7.92 -13.07
C GLN A 26 36.61 -7.98 -14.08
N THR A 27 35.98 -9.13 -14.19
CA THR A 27 34.71 -9.30 -14.90
C THR A 27 33.67 -8.39 -14.19
N PRO A 28 32.98 -7.49 -14.92
CA PRO A 28 31.95 -6.68 -14.29
C PRO A 28 30.87 -7.61 -13.73
N ALA A 29 30.60 -7.51 -12.43
CA ALA A 29 29.50 -8.23 -11.80
C ALA A 29 28.21 -7.79 -12.49
N ALA A 30 27.51 -8.74 -13.08
CA ALA A 30 26.20 -8.51 -13.68
C ALA A 30 25.27 -7.99 -12.58
N SER A 31 24.72 -6.79 -12.80
CA SER A 31 23.66 -6.23 -11.94
C SER A 31 22.52 -7.25 -11.86
N PRO A 32 21.98 -7.57 -10.66
CA PRO A 32 20.87 -8.50 -10.56
C PRO A 32 19.72 -7.96 -11.41
N ALA A 33 19.33 -8.72 -12.43
CA ALA A 33 18.16 -8.42 -13.24
C ALA A 33 16.96 -8.28 -12.27
N LYS A 34 16.31 -7.11 -12.28
CA LYS A 34 15.06 -6.90 -11.55
C LYS A 34 14.09 -7.99 -12.00
N ALA A 35 13.72 -8.90 -11.09
CA ALA A 35 12.74 -9.93 -11.39
C ALA A 35 11.51 -9.25 -11.99
N ALA A 36 11.06 -9.73 -13.15
CA ALA A 36 9.87 -9.21 -13.78
C ALA A 36 8.69 -9.42 -12.82
N GLU A 37 8.13 -8.34 -12.32
CA GLU A 37 6.95 -8.35 -11.46
C GLU A 37 5.79 -8.91 -12.31
N VAL A 38 5.31 -10.10 -11.96
CA VAL A 38 4.15 -10.70 -12.63
C VAL A 38 2.94 -9.84 -12.27
N ALA A 39 2.35 -9.22 -13.29
CA ALA A 39 1.17 -8.37 -13.07
C ALA A 39 0.00 -9.24 -12.56
N ILE A 40 -0.59 -8.85 -11.44
CA ILE A 40 -1.81 -9.46 -10.92
C ILE A 40 -2.95 -8.90 -11.75
N THR A 41 -3.61 -9.75 -12.56
CA THR A 41 -4.66 -9.31 -13.50
C THR A 41 -6.06 -9.83 -13.14
N ASP A 42 -6.17 -10.71 -12.14
CA ASP A 42 -7.44 -11.32 -11.75
C ASP A 42 -8.13 -10.54 -10.63
N VAL A 43 -9.18 -9.79 -11.00
CA VAL A 43 -10.09 -9.12 -10.04
C VAL A 43 -10.86 -10.14 -9.21
N GLY A 44 -11.03 -11.37 -9.69
CA GLY A 44 -11.76 -12.46 -9.00
C GLY A 44 -11.21 -12.77 -7.61
N ALA A 45 -9.91 -12.55 -7.38
CA ALA A 45 -9.30 -12.69 -6.05
C ALA A 45 -9.92 -11.76 -4.99
N LEU A 46 -10.59 -10.68 -5.40
CA LEU A 46 -11.25 -9.68 -4.56
C LEU A 46 -12.78 -9.82 -4.51
N ALA A 47 -13.36 -10.83 -5.19
CA ALA A 47 -14.82 -11.05 -5.23
C ALA A 47 -15.45 -11.28 -3.84
N TRP A 48 -14.66 -11.62 -2.83
CA TRP A 48 -15.11 -11.75 -1.44
C TRP A 48 -15.55 -10.42 -0.81
N LEU A 49 -15.23 -9.28 -1.42
CA LEU A 49 -15.69 -7.95 -0.97
C LEU A 49 -17.19 -7.75 -1.16
N ASP A 50 -17.84 -8.50 -2.06
CA ASP A 50 -19.28 -8.41 -2.30
C ASP A 50 -20.08 -8.37 -1.01
N GLY A 51 -21.01 -7.41 -0.91
CA GLY A 51 -21.86 -7.19 0.25
C GLY A 51 -21.58 -5.91 1.01
N CYS A 52 -21.97 -5.88 2.28
CA CYS A 52 -21.88 -4.71 3.14
C CYS A 52 -20.94 -4.93 4.32
N TRP A 53 -20.11 -3.93 4.56
CA TRP A 53 -19.10 -3.89 5.60
C TRP A 53 -19.31 -2.67 6.48
N THR A 54 -19.25 -2.82 7.79
CA THR A 54 -19.44 -1.69 8.72
C THR A 54 -18.50 -1.77 9.91
N GLY A 55 -18.11 -0.62 10.43
CA GLY A 55 -17.30 -0.50 11.64
C GLY A 55 -17.45 0.88 12.27
N THR A 56 -17.00 0.98 13.51
CA THR A 56 -17.04 2.22 14.28
C THR A 56 -15.70 2.43 14.97
N VAL A 57 -15.09 3.59 14.77
CA VAL A 57 -13.87 4.03 15.50
C VAL A 57 -14.05 5.48 15.91
N ASN A 58 -13.80 5.80 17.18
CA ASN A 58 -13.90 7.16 17.70
C ASN A 58 -15.23 7.87 17.36
N GLN A 59 -16.35 7.17 17.53
CA GLN A 59 -17.71 7.66 17.24
C GLN A 59 -17.96 7.97 15.75
N ARG A 60 -17.09 7.56 14.87
CA ARG A 60 -17.31 7.60 13.43
C ARG A 60 -17.74 6.23 12.96
N ASP A 61 -18.91 6.18 12.36
CA ASP A 61 -19.45 4.99 11.72
C ASP A 61 -19.05 5.04 10.25
N PHE A 62 -18.36 4.01 9.79
CA PHE A 62 -17.98 3.87 8.39
C PHE A 62 -18.59 2.61 7.80
N ARG A 63 -18.97 2.72 6.55
CA ARG A 63 -19.59 1.63 5.80
C ARG A 63 -19.01 1.60 4.39
N GLU A 64 -18.73 0.38 3.92
CA GLU A 64 -18.52 0.10 2.50
C GLU A 64 -19.61 -0.86 2.01
N GLN A 65 -20.04 -0.66 0.78
CA GLN A 65 -20.93 -1.57 0.09
C GLN A 65 -20.36 -1.86 -1.29
N TRP A 66 -20.19 -3.13 -1.60
CA TRP A 66 -19.65 -3.60 -2.85
C TRP A 66 -20.69 -4.42 -3.61
N SER A 67 -20.77 -4.20 -4.93
CA SER A 67 -21.59 -5.03 -5.83
C SER A 67 -20.91 -6.37 -6.10
N PRO A 68 -21.66 -7.42 -6.50
CA PRO A 68 -21.04 -8.62 -7.04
C PRO A 68 -20.13 -8.32 -8.23
N LEU A 69 -19.08 -9.13 -8.40
CA LEU A 69 -18.20 -9.04 -9.55
C LEU A 69 -18.99 -9.22 -10.86
N ARG A 70 -19.01 -8.19 -11.71
CA ARG A 70 -19.66 -8.22 -13.02
C ARG A 70 -18.79 -7.57 -14.08
N GLY A 71 -18.69 -8.21 -15.24
CA GLY A 71 -17.88 -7.67 -16.35
C GLY A 71 -16.39 -7.49 -16.00
N GLY A 72 -15.88 -8.22 -14.99
CA GLY A 72 -14.51 -8.09 -14.54
C GLY A 72 -14.25 -6.91 -13.60
N VAL A 73 -15.29 -6.23 -13.10
CA VAL A 73 -15.18 -5.04 -12.24
C VAL A 73 -16.01 -5.21 -10.98
N LEU A 74 -15.48 -4.76 -9.82
CA LEU A 74 -16.23 -4.53 -8.59
C LEU A 74 -16.52 -3.03 -8.46
N LEU A 75 -17.78 -2.69 -8.17
CA LEU A 75 -18.19 -1.31 -7.90
C LEU A 75 -18.58 -1.20 -6.43
N GLY A 76 -18.18 -0.09 -5.79
CA GLY A 76 -18.43 0.12 -4.38
C GLY A 76 -18.76 1.57 -4.03
N VAL A 77 -19.30 1.75 -2.83
CA VAL A 77 -19.53 3.05 -2.20
C VAL A 77 -19.05 2.99 -0.76
N GLY A 78 -18.20 3.95 -0.38
CA GLY A 78 -17.77 4.18 0.99
C GLY A 78 -18.50 5.38 1.60
N SER A 79 -18.78 5.36 2.91
CA SER A 79 -19.33 6.50 3.63
C SER A 79 -18.86 6.54 5.08
N THR A 80 -18.72 7.76 5.62
CA THR A 80 -18.43 7.99 7.03
C THR A 80 -19.47 8.93 7.62
N VAL A 81 -20.04 8.53 8.77
CA VAL A 81 -21.03 9.29 9.53
C VAL A 81 -20.46 9.60 10.92
N PHE A 82 -20.64 10.81 11.39
CA PHE A 82 -20.32 11.24 12.77
C PHE A 82 -21.47 12.04 13.34
N GLN A 83 -21.92 11.70 14.55
CA GLN A 83 -23.06 12.38 15.19
C GLN A 83 -24.29 12.45 14.29
N ALA A 84 -24.64 11.33 13.65
CA ALA A 84 -25.76 11.19 12.72
C ALA A 84 -25.68 12.09 11.47
N LYS A 85 -24.53 12.67 11.14
CA LYS A 85 -24.31 13.49 9.95
C LYS A 85 -23.29 12.85 9.04
N LEU A 86 -23.61 12.78 7.74
CA LEU A 86 -22.67 12.36 6.71
C LEU A 86 -21.48 13.31 6.68
N GLN A 87 -20.27 12.77 6.89
CA GLN A 87 -19.01 13.52 6.84
C GLN A 87 -18.33 13.43 5.49
N SER A 88 -18.30 12.21 4.93
CA SER A 88 -17.69 11.94 3.63
C SER A 88 -18.35 10.74 2.99
N TYR A 89 -18.25 10.68 1.68
CA TYR A 89 -18.58 9.50 0.88
C TYR A 89 -17.61 9.42 -0.30
N GLU A 90 -17.51 8.24 -0.89
CA GLU A 90 -16.68 8.00 -2.05
C GLU A 90 -17.28 6.91 -2.94
N PHE A 91 -17.03 7.03 -4.25
CA PHE A 91 -17.28 5.95 -5.19
C PHE A 91 -16.00 5.17 -5.38
N LEU A 92 -16.15 3.84 -5.38
CA LEU A 92 -15.05 2.90 -5.42
C LEU A 92 -15.20 1.97 -6.61
N ARG A 93 -14.09 1.57 -7.21
CA ARG A 93 -14.09 0.45 -8.13
C ARG A 93 -12.75 -0.30 -8.09
N ILE A 94 -12.83 -1.59 -8.30
CA ILE A 94 -11.66 -2.43 -8.54
C ILE A 94 -11.79 -2.95 -9.97
N GLU A 95 -10.83 -2.57 -10.81
CA GLU A 95 -10.88 -2.78 -12.24
C GLU A 95 -9.56 -3.32 -12.80
N PRO A 96 -9.59 -4.16 -13.86
CA PRO A 96 -8.40 -4.55 -14.58
C PRO A 96 -7.97 -3.41 -15.51
N ARG A 97 -6.67 -3.17 -15.61
CA ARG A 97 -6.03 -2.33 -16.63
C ARG A 97 -4.96 -3.14 -17.33
N VAL A 98 -4.38 -2.61 -18.40
CA VAL A 98 -3.39 -3.30 -19.24
C VAL A 98 -2.21 -3.86 -18.43
N ASP A 99 -1.84 -3.16 -17.34
CA ASP A 99 -0.66 -3.48 -16.53
C ASP A 99 -0.99 -4.05 -15.15
N GLY A 100 -2.26 -4.35 -14.85
CA GLY A 100 -2.66 -4.97 -13.57
C GLY A 100 -4.05 -4.60 -13.10
N VAL A 101 -4.36 -4.91 -11.85
CA VAL A 101 -5.60 -4.55 -11.17
C VAL A 101 -5.41 -3.26 -10.40
N TYR A 102 -6.43 -2.40 -10.41
CA TYR A 102 -6.41 -1.12 -9.73
C TYR A 102 -7.60 -0.96 -8.80
N TYR A 103 -7.33 -0.46 -7.60
CA TYR A 103 -8.31 0.15 -6.71
C TYR A 103 -8.40 1.63 -7.07
N VAL A 104 -9.59 2.10 -7.37
CA VAL A 104 -9.84 3.49 -7.77
C VAL A 104 -10.86 4.08 -6.81
N ALA A 105 -10.50 5.20 -6.18
CA ALA A 105 -11.36 5.95 -5.29
C ALA A 105 -11.67 7.34 -5.86
N ILE A 106 -12.92 7.76 -5.72
CA ILE A 106 -13.39 9.11 -6.06
C ILE A 106 -14.05 9.69 -4.80
N PRO A 107 -13.27 10.24 -3.86
CA PRO A 107 -13.81 10.84 -2.65
C PRO A 107 -14.62 12.09 -2.97
N SER A 108 -15.66 12.37 -2.18
CA SER A 108 -16.49 13.55 -2.34
C SER A 108 -15.66 14.85 -2.29
N GLY A 109 -15.76 15.66 -3.33
CA GLY A 109 -15.03 16.93 -3.45
C GLY A 109 -13.55 16.80 -3.81
N GLN A 110 -13.06 15.60 -4.15
CA GLN A 110 -11.68 15.35 -4.53
C GLN A 110 -11.57 14.74 -5.93
N LYS A 111 -10.34 14.69 -6.45
CA LYS A 111 -10.04 14.01 -7.71
C LYS A 111 -9.94 12.51 -7.50
N GLU A 112 -10.14 11.76 -8.59
CA GLU A 112 -9.92 10.33 -8.62
C GLU A 112 -8.45 9.99 -8.28
N GLY A 113 -8.28 9.00 -7.39
CA GLY A 113 -7.02 8.36 -7.11
C GLY A 113 -7.06 6.90 -7.57
N ALA A 114 -6.02 6.44 -8.27
CA ALA A 114 -5.90 5.06 -8.73
C ALA A 114 -4.64 4.41 -8.13
N PHE A 115 -4.80 3.24 -7.50
CA PHE A 115 -3.75 2.51 -6.80
C PHE A 115 -3.61 1.11 -7.40
N LYS A 116 -2.41 0.77 -7.87
CA LYS A 116 -2.14 -0.54 -8.47
C LYS A 116 -2.01 -1.62 -7.41
N LEU A 117 -2.64 -2.77 -7.62
CA LEU A 117 -2.44 -3.96 -6.80
C LEU A 117 -1.01 -4.49 -7.03
N ILE A 118 -0.18 -4.40 -6.00
CA ILE A 118 1.24 -4.76 -6.07
C ILE A 118 1.55 -6.08 -5.38
N SER A 119 0.70 -6.53 -4.45
CA SER A 119 0.88 -7.85 -3.82
C SER A 119 -0.43 -8.43 -3.29
N ILE A 120 -0.49 -9.76 -3.31
CA ILE A 120 -1.44 -10.56 -2.54
C ILE A 120 -0.58 -11.51 -1.72
N THR A 121 -0.68 -11.43 -0.39
CA THR A 121 0.07 -12.29 0.53
C THR A 121 -0.87 -12.97 1.51
N THR A 122 -0.44 -14.12 2.04
CA THR A 122 -1.18 -14.84 3.08
C THR A 122 -0.34 -14.83 4.35
N ASP A 123 -0.94 -14.46 5.47
CA ASP A 123 -0.37 -14.50 6.81
C ASP A 123 -1.33 -15.32 7.68
N ASP A 124 -0.91 -16.49 8.10
CA ASP A 124 -1.75 -17.51 8.74
C ASP A 124 -3.04 -17.81 7.93
N LYS A 125 -4.17 -17.30 8.39
CA LYS A 125 -5.49 -17.46 7.78
C LYS A 125 -5.97 -16.20 7.06
N ASP A 126 -5.23 -15.11 7.16
CA ASP A 126 -5.57 -13.83 6.57
C ASP A 126 -4.99 -13.71 5.16
N THR A 127 -5.72 -13.05 4.27
CA THR A 127 -5.21 -12.66 2.95
C THR A 127 -5.11 -11.15 2.87
N ILE A 128 -3.95 -10.66 2.47
CA ILE A 128 -3.62 -9.24 2.45
C ILE A 128 -3.43 -8.79 1.01
N PHE A 129 -4.18 -7.80 0.60
CA PHE A 129 -4.14 -7.15 -0.71
C PHE A 129 -3.57 -5.76 -0.54
N THR A 130 -2.43 -5.48 -1.18
CA THR A 130 -1.76 -4.19 -1.09
C THR A 130 -1.84 -3.45 -2.42
N PHE A 131 -2.48 -2.29 -2.40
CA PHE A 131 -2.54 -1.36 -3.52
C PHE A 131 -1.62 -0.17 -3.26
N SER A 132 -0.96 0.36 -4.30
CA SER A 132 0.03 1.43 -4.16
C SER A 132 -0.05 2.46 -5.28
N ASN A 133 0.08 3.71 -4.90
CA ASN A 133 0.34 4.85 -5.78
C ASN A 133 1.34 5.79 -5.08
N PRO A 134 2.66 5.58 -5.29
CA PRO A 134 3.68 6.40 -4.62
C PRO A 134 3.66 7.88 -5.00
N ALA A 135 3.02 8.23 -6.13
CA ALA A 135 2.91 9.61 -6.61
C ALA A 135 1.68 10.35 -6.06
N HIS A 136 0.77 9.62 -5.37
CA HIS A 136 -0.40 10.21 -4.74
C HIS A 136 0.02 11.01 -3.49
N ASP A 137 -0.75 12.03 -3.12
CA ASP A 137 -0.68 12.59 -1.78
C ASP A 137 -1.09 11.53 -0.74
N PHE A 138 -1.36 11.88 0.51
CA PHE A 138 -1.82 10.87 1.45
C PHE A 138 -3.25 10.40 1.10
N PRO A 139 -3.46 9.06 1.06
CA PRO A 139 -2.53 7.96 1.27
C PRO A 139 -1.75 7.59 -0.01
N GLN A 140 -0.57 6.95 0.14
CA GLN A 140 0.16 6.32 -0.96
C GLN A 140 -0.11 4.81 -1.06
N ARG A 141 -0.68 4.20 -0.02
CA ARG A 141 -1.03 2.78 0.00
C ARG A 141 -2.41 2.55 0.62
N ILE A 142 -3.12 1.58 0.04
CA ILE A 142 -4.39 1.06 0.54
C ILE A 142 -4.19 -0.44 0.72
N ILE A 143 -4.52 -0.97 1.90
CA ILE A 143 -4.32 -2.36 2.24
C ILE A 143 -5.65 -2.93 2.72
N TYR A 144 -6.12 -3.97 2.05
CA TYR A 144 -7.29 -4.73 2.47
C TYR A 144 -6.84 -6.07 3.02
N ARG A 145 -7.08 -6.31 4.30
CA ARG A 145 -6.83 -7.58 4.95
C ARG A 145 -8.16 -8.29 5.18
N ARG A 146 -8.37 -9.37 4.42
CA ARG A 146 -9.45 -10.33 4.67
C ARG A 146 -9.03 -11.23 5.81
N ALA A 147 -9.66 -11.06 6.97
CA ALA A 147 -9.39 -11.87 8.15
C ALA A 147 -10.52 -12.90 8.39
N THR A 148 -10.31 -13.78 9.35
CA THR A 148 -11.30 -14.80 9.76
C THR A 148 -12.56 -14.14 10.34
N GLU A 149 -13.62 -14.94 10.48
CA GLU A 149 -14.89 -14.56 11.13
C GLU A 149 -15.58 -13.32 10.52
N GLY A 150 -15.40 -13.09 9.22
CA GLY A 150 -16.03 -11.98 8.52
C GLY A 150 -15.45 -10.59 8.88
N TRP A 151 -14.17 -10.53 9.26
CA TRP A 151 -13.47 -9.26 9.42
C TRP A 151 -12.79 -8.82 8.13
N LEU A 152 -12.92 -7.54 7.85
CA LEU A 152 -12.11 -6.76 6.91
C LEU A 152 -11.39 -5.66 7.68
N TYR A 153 -10.10 -5.54 7.50
CA TYR A 153 -9.34 -4.37 7.95
C TYR A 153 -8.89 -3.60 6.71
N ALA A 154 -9.54 -2.48 6.45
CA ALA A 154 -9.06 -1.54 5.43
C ALA A 154 -8.07 -0.58 6.10
N THR A 155 -6.87 -0.48 5.56
CA THR A 155 -5.82 0.39 6.06
C THR A 155 -5.41 1.35 4.96
N ILE A 156 -5.31 2.61 5.30
CA ILE A 156 -4.67 3.62 4.45
C ILE A 156 -3.40 4.09 5.13
N GLU A 157 -2.31 4.19 4.37
CA GLU A 157 -1.02 4.61 4.92
C GLU A 157 -0.15 5.37 3.93
N GLY A 158 0.85 6.05 4.47
CA GLY A 158 1.83 6.80 3.69
C GLY A 158 2.37 8.00 4.45
N LYS A 159 2.93 8.94 3.71
CA LYS A 159 3.46 10.18 4.28
C LYS A 159 2.43 11.31 4.17
N LEU A 160 2.18 11.97 5.30
CA LEU A 160 1.40 13.21 5.39
C LEU A 160 2.29 14.29 5.99
N ALA A 161 2.55 15.37 5.24
CA ALA A 161 3.46 16.44 5.65
C ALA A 161 4.87 15.93 6.06
N GLY A 162 5.36 14.88 5.40
CA GLY A 162 6.68 14.27 5.65
C GLY A 162 6.70 13.20 6.74
N GLU A 163 5.65 13.05 7.52
CA GLU A 163 5.55 12.05 8.59
C GLU A 163 4.77 10.82 8.16
N ASP A 164 5.17 9.64 8.63
CA ASP A 164 4.45 8.41 8.38
C ASP A 164 3.12 8.41 9.14
N ARG A 165 2.05 8.11 8.42
CA ARG A 165 0.68 8.04 8.94
C ARG A 165 0.01 6.75 8.51
N GLN A 166 -0.80 6.21 9.40
CA GLN A 166 -1.64 5.04 9.14
C GLN A 166 -2.99 5.24 9.80
N VAL A 167 -4.06 4.85 9.08
CA VAL A 167 -5.43 4.78 9.61
C VAL A 167 -6.00 3.41 9.30
N ILE A 168 -6.56 2.75 10.30
CA ILE A 168 -7.15 1.42 10.17
C ILE A 168 -8.66 1.53 10.38
N TYR A 169 -9.42 0.95 9.47
CA TYR A 169 -10.88 0.81 9.51
C TYR A 169 -11.24 -0.66 9.71
N PRO A 170 -11.42 -1.14 10.95
CA PRO A 170 -11.89 -2.48 11.22
C PRO A 170 -13.40 -2.57 10.91
N MET A 171 -13.77 -3.49 10.00
CA MET A 171 -15.15 -3.67 9.57
C MET A 171 -15.59 -5.12 9.68
N ARG A 172 -16.88 -5.30 9.95
CA ARG A 172 -17.55 -6.60 9.95
C ARG A 172 -18.45 -6.70 8.73
N HIS A 173 -18.52 -7.93 8.19
CA HIS A 173 -19.48 -8.26 7.15
C HIS A 173 -20.91 -8.31 7.72
N ILE A 174 -21.84 -7.63 7.09
CA ILE A 174 -23.22 -7.54 7.52
C ILE A 174 -24.17 -7.81 6.36
N ASP A 175 -25.39 -8.24 6.69
CA ASP A 175 -26.49 -8.20 5.75
C ASP A 175 -26.83 -6.74 5.39
N CYS A 176 -26.91 -6.44 4.11
CA CYS A 176 -27.08 -5.07 3.62
C CYS A 176 -28.43 -4.44 4.00
N GLY A 177 -29.46 -5.25 4.17
CA GLY A 177 -30.83 -4.80 4.48
C GLY A 177 -31.09 -4.68 5.98
N SER A 178 -30.79 -5.73 6.73
CA SER A 178 -31.06 -5.78 8.18
C SER A 178 -29.92 -5.23 9.05
N GLY A 179 -28.68 -5.16 8.53
CA GLY A 179 -27.51 -4.83 9.30
C GLY A 179 -27.00 -5.93 10.23
N ALA A 180 -27.60 -7.13 10.18
CA ALA A 180 -27.20 -8.25 11.00
C ALA A 180 -25.80 -8.74 10.62
N LEU A 181 -24.97 -9.11 11.61
CA LEU A 181 -23.64 -9.67 11.38
C LEU A 181 -23.73 -10.98 10.58
N LEU A 182 -22.92 -11.08 9.54
CA LEU A 182 -22.72 -12.31 8.80
C LEU A 182 -21.44 -12.99 9.32
N THR A 183 -21.61 -14.17 9.92
CA THR A 183 -20.51 -15.05 10.32
C THR A 183 -20.35 -16.12 9.27
N LYS A 184 -19.24 -16.10 8.56
CA LYS A 184 -18.80 -17.20 7.69
C LYS A 184 -17.47 -17.74 8.16
#